data_b0c1ab39858c15ad44d608733b93bf0b
#
_entry.id   b0c1ab39858c15ad44d608733b93bf0b
#
_cell.length_a   1.000
_cell.length_b   1.000
_cell.length_c   1.000
_cell.angle_alpha   90.00
_cell.angle_beta   90.00
_cell.angle_gamma   90.00
#
_symmetry.space_group_name_H-M   'P 1'
#
loop_
_entity.id
_entity.type
_entity.pdbx_description
1 polymer ?
#
loop_
_entity_poly.entity_id
_entity_poly.type
_entity_poly.pdbx_seq_one_letter_code
_entity_poly.pdbx_strand_id
1 'polypeptide(L)'
;MASESPSRVDPQSRFLVAVTGASGVLYARRLVEILGPRTDVILTKDAAPVIEIETGLSIKEFAGPANTLYRGEDLAAAPASGSHRFRALVVVPCSGTTLAKIATGIADNLVTRAAAVALKERRPLVLVPRETPLSAIVLENLLKLARLGVVVLPASPGFYGGPRRIEDLVDFVVARILDQLGVEHSIGVRWTGPPE
;
A
#
# COMPACT_ATOMS: atom_id res chain seq x y z
N MET A 1 22.14 -14.99 -26.45
CA MET A 1 21.91 -14.59 -25.05
C MET A 1 20.40 -14.51 -24.87
N ALA A 2 19.81 -15.52 -24.23
CA ALA A 2 18.37 -15.58 -24.01
C ALA A 2 17.98 -14.56 -22.95
N SER A 3 17.05 -13.66 -23.27
CA SER A 3 16.44 -12.74 -22.33
C SER A 3 15.58 -13.57 -21.37
N GLU A 4 16.04 -13.74 -20.15
CA GLU A 4 15.20 -14.29 -19.08
C GLU A 4 13.99 -13.37 -18.89
N SER A 5 12.81 -13.91 -19.23
CA SER A 5 11.53 -13.28 -18.95
C SER A 5 11.39 -13.08 -17.44
N PRO A 6 10.82 -11.94 -16.98
CA PRO A 6 10.59 -11.72 -15.57
C PRO A 6 9.74 -12.88 -15.04
N SER A 7 10.16 -13.45 -13.91
CA SER A 7 9.52 -14.58 -13.24
C SER A 7 8.01 -14.35 -13.16
N ARG A 8 7.23 -15.23 -13.80
CA ARG A 8 5.76 -15.19 -13.76
C ARG A 8 5.35 -15.25 -12.29
N VAL A 9 4.83 -14.15 -11.79
CA VAL A 9 4.19 -14.13 -10.46
C VAL A 9 3.01 -15.09 -10.54
N ASP A 10 2.98 -16.07 -9.64
CA ASP A 10 1.87 -17.01 -9.53
C ASP A 10 0.54 -16.21 -9.43
N PRO A 11 -0.43 -16.44 -10.33
CA PRO A 11 -1.73 -15.77 -10.30
C PRO A 11 -2.49 -15.97 -8.96
N GLN A 12 -2.16 -17.02 -8.20
CA GLN A 12 -2.73 -17.31 -6.89
C GLN A 12 -2.01 -16.55 -5.75
N SER A 13 -0.87 -15.90 -6.03
CA SER A 13 -0.17 -15.10 -5.01
C SER A 13 -1.02 -13.91 -4.59
N ARG A 14 -1.14 -13.71 -3.26
CA ARG A 14 -1.91 -12.62 -2.66
C ARG A 14 -1.15 -11.31 -2.69
N PHE A 15 -1.90 -10.23 -2.56
CA PHE A 15 -1.35 -8.91 -2.27
C PHE A 15 -1.11 -8.77 -0.77
N LEU A 16 -0.05 -8.07 -0.38
CA LEU A 16 0.12 -7.60 0.99
C LEU A 16 -0.31 -6.14 1.07
N VAL A 17 -1.21 -5.81 1.98
CA VAL A 17 -1.60 -4.44 2.30
C VAL A 17 -1.14 -4.15 3.72
N ALA A 18 -0.17 -3.26 3.85
CA ALA A 18 0.37 -2.83 5.13
C ALA A 18 -0.19 -1.47 5.51
N VAL A 19 -0.71 -1.36 6.75
CA VAL A 19 -1.31 -0.13 7.28
C VAL A 19 -0.46 0.38 8.43
N THR A 20 -0.08 1.65 8.36
CA THR A 20 0.77 2.30 9.35
C THR A 20 0.07 3.45 10.05
N GLY A 21 0.67 4.01 11.09
CA GLY A 21 0.09 5.05 11.94
C GLY A 21 0.04 6.45 11.31
N ALA A 22 -0.50 6.55 10.09
CA ALA A 22 -0.78 7.84 9.45
C ALA A 22 -2.28 7.93 9.15
N SER A 23 -2.83 9.15 9.08
CA SER A 23 -4.21 9.38 8.62
C SER A 23 -4.40 8.91 7.18
N GLY A 24 -5.61 8.47 6.82
CA GLY A 24 -5.93 7.95 5.49
C GLY A 24 -6.12 6.44 5.47
N VAL A 25 -6.45 5.82 6.60
CA VAL A 25 -6.77 4.38 6.67
C VAL A 25 -8.00 4.00 5.83
N LEU A 26 -8.84 4.97 5.46
CA LEU A 26 -9.95 4.77 4.53
C LEU A 26 -9.48 4.24 3.17
N TYR A 27 -8.32 4.67 2.68
CA TYR A 27 -7.74 4.12 1.44
C TYR A 27 -7.40 2.64 1.58
N ALA A 28 -6.81 2.26 2.73
CA ALA A 28 -6.49 0.85 3.00
C ALA A 28 -7.75 0.01 3.12
N ARG A 29 -8.75 0.50 3.87
CA ARG A 29 -10.03 -0.19 4.04
C ARG A 29 -10.68 -0.46 2.68
N ARG A 30 -10.79 0.56 1.84
CA ARG A 30 -11.37 0.45 0.51
C ARG A 30 -10.61 -0.51 -0.40
N LEU A 31 -9.27 -0.47 -0.37
CA LEU A 31 -8.42 -1.39 -1.11
C LEU A 31 -8.65 -2.85 -0.68
N VAL A 32 -8.69 -3.10 0.63
CA VAL A 32 -8.95 -4.44 1.19
C VAL A 32 -10.33 -4.95 0.81
N GLU A 33 -11.36 -4.10 0.81
CA GLU A 33 -12.71 -4.47 0.36
C GLU A 33 -12.73 -4.94 -1.09
N ILE A 34 -12.05 -4.23 -1.99
CA ILE A 34 -12.03 -4.55 -3.42
C ILE A 34 -11.20 -5.80 -3.71
N LEU A 35 -10.05 -5.94 -3.06
CA LEU A 35 -9.18 -7.10 -3.24
C LEU A 35 -9.73 -8.35 -2.56
N GLY A 36 -10.45 -8.20 -1.44
CA GLY A 36 -11.08 -9.28 -0.69
C GLY A 36 -10.09 -10.37 -0.27
N PRO A 37 -10.46 -11.67 -0.44
CA PRO A 37 -9.62 -12.81 -0.02
C PRO A 37 -8.27 -12.91 -0.77
N ARG A 38 -8.04 -12.09 -1.80
CA ARG A 38 -6.74 -12.00 -2.49
C ARG A 38 -5.72 -11.16 -1.70
N THR A 39 -6.06 -10.72 -0.49
CA THR A 39 -5.24 -9.82 0.32
C THR A 39 -4.91 -10.44 1.66
N ASP A 40 -3.66 -10.28 2.08
CA ASP A 40 -3.24 -10.41 3.46
C ASP A 40 -2.91 -9.00 3.99
N VAL A 41 -3.29 -8.72 5.23
CA VAL A 41 -3.13 -7.40 5.86
C VAL A 41 -2.05 -7.45 6.94
N ILE A 42 -1.19 -6.45 6.98
CA ILE A 42 -0.24 -6.23 8.08
C ILE A 42 -0.60 -4.91 8.77
N LEU A 43 -0.85 -4.92 10.08
CA LEU A 43 -1.14 -3.71 10.84
C LEU A 43 -0.01 -3.42 11.84
N THR A 44 0.54 -2.21 11.78
CA THR A 44 1.41 -1.73 12.87
C THR A 44 0.58 -1.40 14.11
N LYS A 45 1.20 -1.43 15.29
CA LYS A 45 0.51 -1.04 16.54
C LYS A 45 -0.08 0.37 16.46
N ASP A 46 0.60 1.27 15.77
CA ASP A 46 0.20 2.68 15.65
C ASP A 46 -0.95 2.88 14.64
N ALA A 47 -1.28 1.88 13.82
CA ALA A 47 -2.42 1.91 12.93
C ALA A 47 -3.75 1.70 13.66
N ALA A 48 -3.76 0.93 14.74
CA ALA A 48 -4.98 0.57 15.45
C ALA A 48 -5.78 1.78 15.95
N PRO A 49 -5.20 2.75 16.68
CA PRO A 49 -5.94 3.93 17.12
C PRO A 49 -6.42 4.81 15.94
N VAL A 50 -5.66 4.86 14.85
CA VAL A 50 -6.07 5.64 13.66
C VAL A 50 -7.28 4.99 12.97
N ILE A 51 -7.29 3.66 12.87
CA ILE A 51 -8.43 2.91 12.32
C ILE A 51 -9.70 3.20 13.12
N GLU A 52 -9.63 3.12 14.46
CA GLU A 52 -10.78 3.38 15.33
C GLU A 52 -11.27 4.83 15.16
N ILE A 53 -10.36 5.81 15.20
CA ILE A 53 -10.71 7.24 15.09
C ILE A 53 -11.35 7.57 13.73
N GLU A 54 -10.79 7.07 12.62
CA GLU A 54 -11.25 7.45 11.28
C GLU A 54 -12.44 6.62 10.78
N THR A 55 -12.62 5.39 11.28
CA THR A 55 -13.65 4.47 10.75
C THR A 55 -14.67 4.00 11.77
N GLY A 56 -14.39 4.12 13.05
CA GLY A 56 -15.19 3.53 14.12
C GLY A 56 -15.14 1.99 14.17
N LEU A 57 -14.32 1.36 13.33
CA LEU A 57 -14.22 -0.10 13.22
C LEU A 57 -13.15 -0.66 14.17
N SER A 58 -13.42 -1.84 14.69
CA SER A 58 -12.38 -2.66 15.29
C SER A 58 -11.38 -3.15 14.22
N ILE A 59 -10.16 -3.52 14.65
CA ILE A 59 -9.15 -4.11 13.76
C ILE A 59 -9.69 -5.31 13.00
N LYS A 60 -10.50 -6.16 13.66
CA LYS A 60 -11.08 -7.37 13.06
C LYS A 60 -12.08 -7.02 11.96
N GLU A 61 -12.93 -6.04 12.19
CA GLU A 61 -13.90 -5.57 11.19
C GLU A 61 -13.21 -4.87 10.04
N PHE A 62 -12.17 -4.06 10.33
CA PHE A 62 -11.37 -3.38 9.32
C PHE A 62 -10.68 -4.37 8.37
N ALA A 63 -10.10 -5.44 8.87
CA ALA A 63 -9.42 -6.47 8.08
C ALA A 63 -10.36 -7.59 7.58
N GLY A 64 -11.64 -7.56 7.97
CA GLY A 64 -12.60 -8.65 7.75
C GLY A 64 -12.68 -9.22 6.32
N PRO A 65 -12.55 -8.44 5.25
CA PRO A 65 -12.51 -8.95 3.88
C PRO A 65 -11.22 -9.70 3.51
N ALA A 66 -10.13 -9.47 4.24
CA ALA A 66 -8.83 -10.08 3.94
C ALA A 66 -8.78 -11.57 4.32
N ASN A 67 -7.84 -12.30 3.70
CA ASN A 67 -7.59 -13.70 4.02
C ASN A 67 -6.87 -13.88 5.37
N THR A 68 -5.84 -13.08 5.62
CA THR A 68 -5.03 -13.16 6.84
C THR A 68 -4.72 -11.77 7.38
N LEU A 69 -4.75 -11.64 8.70
CA LEU A 69 -4.31 -10.45 9.42
C LEU A 69 -3.04 -10.78 10.21
N TYR A 70 -1.96 -10.06 9.92
CA TYR A 70 -0.67 -10.13 10.61
C TYR A 70 -0.47 -8.93 11.54
N ARG A 71 0.16 -9.16 12.67
CA ARG A 71 0.61 -8.08 13.56
C ARG A 71 1.96 -7.54 13.08
N GLY A 72 2.12 -6.23 13.09
CA GLY A 72 3.35 -5.57 12.65
C GLY A 72 4.60 -5.96 13.47
N GLU A 73 4.42 -6.42 14.71
CA GLU A 73 5.50 -6.85 15.61
C GLU A 73 5.97 -8.28 15.36
N ASP A 74 5.19 -9.08 14.60
CA ASP A 74 5.49 -10.50 14.38
C ASP A 74 6.50 -10.71 13.24
N LEU A 75 7.77 -10.62 13.57
CA LEU A 75 8.87 -10.89 12.63
C LEU A 75 9.04 -12.38 12.27
N ALA A 76 8.32 -13.29 12.93
CA ALA A 76 8.30 -14.71 12.59
C ALA A 76 7.21 -15.04 11.54
N ALA A 77 6.31 -14.09 11.25
CA ALA A 77 5.24 -14.28 10.28
C ALA A 77 5.77 -14.49 8.85
N ALA A 78 5.01 -15.22 8.04
CA ALA A 78 5.38 -15.62 6.68
C ALA A 78 5.89 -14.48 5.80
N PRO A 79 5.32 -13.25 5.79
CA PRO A 79 5.80 -12.16 4.96
C PRO A 79 7.22 -11.67 5.28
N ALA A 80 7.79 -12.05 6.44
CA ALA A 80 9.17 -11.71 6.79
C ALA A 80 10.21 -12.48 5.97
N SER A 81 9.81 -13.56 5.31
CA SER A 81 10.70 -14.43 4.52
C SER A 81 10.58 -14.16 3.02
N GLY A 82 11.71 -14.16 2.30
CA GLY A 82 11.74 -14.08 0.84
C GLY A 82 11.13 -15.32 0.14
N SER A 83 11.08 -16.47 0.82
CA SER A 83 10.45 -17.69 0.31
C SER A 83 8.92 -17.61 0.29
N HIS A 84 8.31 -16.79 1.15
CA HIS A 84 6.87 -16.52 1.09
C HIS A 84 6.56 -15.64 -0.12
N ARG A 85 5.79 -16.18 -1.06
CA ARG A 85 5.47 -15.47 -2.31
C ARG A 85 4.23 -14.60 -2.10
N PHE A 86 4.37 -13.31 -2.38
CA PHE A 86 3.27 -12.35 -2.54
C PHE A 86 3.43 -11.60 -3.88
N ARG A 87 2.33 -11.18 -4.45
CA ARG A 87 2.30 -10.54 -5.77
C ARG A 87 2.85 -9.11 -5.75
N ALA A 88 2.49 -8.35 -4.74
CA ALA A 88 2.95 -6.99 -4.50
C ALA A 88 2.75 -6.63 -3.03
N LEU A 89 3.49 -5.62 -2.55
CA LEU A 89 3.26 -4.97 -1.27
C LEU A 89 2.78 -3.53 -1.49
N VAL A 90 1.68 -3.17 -0.84
CA VAL A 90 1.17 -1.80 -0.77
C VAL A 90 1.24 -1.33 0.67
N VAL A 91 1.93 -0.23 0.94
CA VAL A 91 1.93 0.41 2.27
C VAL A 91 1.02 1.63 2.20
N VAL A 92 -0.18 1.52 2.77
CA VAL A 92 -1.24 2.53 2.67
C VAL A 92 -2.07 2.65 3.97
N PRO A 93 -2.10 3.81 4.60
CA PRO A 93 -1.19 4.91 4.40
C PRO A 93 0.24 4.58 4.85
N CYS A 94 1.23 5.22 4.25
CA CYS A 94 2.63 5.09 4.63
C CYS A 94 3.05 6.30 5.47
N SER A 95 3.33 6.08 6.76
CA SER A 95 3.83 7.14 7.66
C SER A 95 5.27 7.54 7.30
N GLY A 96 5.63 8.80 7.59
CA GLY A 96 6.99 9.31 7.38
C GLY A 96 8.06 8.46 8.04
N THR A 97 7.80 7.94 9.26
CA THR A 97 8.71 7.03 9.97
C THR A 97 8.91 5.72 9.19
N THR A 98 7.83 5.09 8.71
CA THR A 98 7.92 3.85 7.93
C THR A 98 8.65 4.09 6.61
N LEU A 99 8.34 5.19 5.92
CA LEU A 99 9.02 5.61 4.70
C LEU A 99 10.54 5.76 4.93
N ALA A 100 10.94 6.48 5.98
CA ALA A 100 12.34 6.70 6.32
C ALA A 100 13.07 5.38 6.62
N LYS A 101 12.44 4.47 7.38
CA LYS A 101 12.99 3.14 7.68
C LYS A 101 13.21 2.33 6.40
N ILE A 102 12.24 2.28 5.50
CA ILE A 102 12.37 1.56 4.22
C ILE A 102 13.51 2.17 3.39
N ALA A 103 13.58 3.50 3.30
CA ALA A 103 14.62 4.20 2.53
C ALA A 103 16.04 3.98 3.07
N THR A 104 16.19 3.72 4.37
CA THR A 104 17.48 3.46 5.04
C THR A 104 17.76 1.98 5.26
N GLY A 105 16.85 1.08 4.89
CA GLY A 105 17.03 -0.37 5.04
C GLY A 105 16.79 -0.90 6.46
N ILE A 106 16.16 -0.11 7.34
CA ILE A 106 15.79 -0.54 8.67
C ILE A 106 14.55 -1.45 8.58
N ALA A 107 14.66 -2.68 9.06
CA ALA A 107 13.63 -3.72 8.97
C ALA A 107 13.29 -4.27 10.37
N ASP A 108 12.82 -3.38 11.26
CA ASP A 108 12.58 -3.63 12.67
C ASP A 108 11.15 -4.07 13.01
N ASN A 109 10.27 -4.10 12.03
CA ASN A 109 8.92 -4.63 12.13
C ASN A 109 8.51 -5.35 10.84
N LEU A 110 7.37 -6.05 10.84
CA LEU A 110 6.95 -6.87 9.71
C LEU A 110 6.69 -6.05 8.44
N VAL A 111 6.21 -4.81 8.54
CA VAL A 111 5.99 -3.93 7.38
C VAL A 111 7.31 -3.59 6.70
N THR A 112 8.28 -3.09 7.47
CA THR A 112 9.61 -2.72 6.96
C THR A 112 10.40 -3.94 6.51
N ARG A 113 10.21 -5.09 7.19
CA ARG A 113 10.80 -6.37 6.78
C ARG A 113 10.21 -6.86 5.46
N ALA A 114 8.89 -6.84 5.29
CA ALA A 114 8.23 -7.21 4.03
C ALA A 114 8.64 -6.27 2.87
N ALA A 115 8.82 -4.98 3.16
CA ALA A 115 9.34 -4.03 2.17
C ALA A 115 10.79 -4.36 1.76
N ALA A 116 11.66 -4.70 2.72
CA ALA A 116 13.02 -5.17 2.41
C ALA A 116 13.00 -6.47 1.58
N VAL A 117 12.07 -7.38 1.86
CA VAL A 117 11.84 -8.59 1.04
C VAL A 117 11.38 -8.20 -0.35
N ALA A 118 10.40 -7.29 -0.50
CA ALA A 118 9.92 -6.83 -1.80
C ALA A 118 11.07 -6.27 -2.65
N LEU A 119 11.89 -5.40 -2.08
CA LEU A 119 13.03 -4.79 -2.76
C LEU A 119 14.07 -5.83 -3.22
N LYS A 120 14.52 -6.73 -2.32
CA LYS A 120 15.55 -7.71 -2.67
C LYS A 120 15.06 -8.78 -3.66
N GLU A 121 13.78 -9.16 -3.61
CA GLU A 121 13.15 -10.12 -4.51
C GLU A 121 12.59 -9.45 -5.79
N ARG A 122 12.78 -8.12 -5.94
CA ARG A 122 12.27 -7.32 -7.07
C ARG A 122 10.77 -7.46 -7.27
N ARG A 123 10.01 -7.53 -6.17
CA ARG A 123 8.55 -7.54 -6.20
C ARG A 123 8.02 -6.11 -6.21
N PRO A 124 6.89 -5.85 -6.87
CA PRO A 124 6.27 -4.52 -6.87
C PRO A 124 6.02 -4.03 -5.45
N LEU A 125 6.47 -2.81 -5.18
CA LEU A 125 6.26 -2.09 -3.92
C LEU A 125 5.63 -0.74 -4.23
N VAL A 126 4.45 -0.49 -3.64
CA VAL A 126 3.73 0.77 -3.75
C VAL A 126 3.70 1.41 -2.36
N LEU A 127 4.20 2.61 -2.24
CA LEU A 127 4.10 3.41 -1.02
C LEU A 127 3.12 4.56 -1.24
N VAL A 128 2.15 4.69 -0.34
CA VAL A 128 1.12 5.73 -0.36
C VAL A 128 1.35 6.70 0.81
N PRO A 129 2.33 7.62 0.69
CA PRO A 129 2.61 8.58 1.75
C PRO A 129 1.46 9.55 1.94
N ARG A 130 1.16 9.90 3.22
CA ARG A 130 0.22 10.94 3.58
C ARG A 130 0.89 11.88 4.59
N GLU A 131 1.37 12.98 4.10
CA GLU A 131 2.10 14.01 4.84
C GLU A 131 1.91 15.37 4.17
N THR A 132 1.71 16.43 4.95
CA THR A 132 1.62 17.81 4.46
C THR A 132 2.02 18.78 5.58
N PRO A 133 3.00 19.69 5.35
CA PRO A 133 3.91 19.78 4.21
C PRO A 133 4.98 18.67 4.22
N LEU A 134 5.66 18.45 3.10
CA LEU A 134 6.80 17.54 3.01
C LEU A 134 8.10 18.27 3.38
N SER A 135 8.90 17.68 4.27
CA SER A 135 10.25 18.17 4.57
C SER A 135 11.26 17.72 3.49
N ALA A 136 12.40 18.41 3.41
CA ALA A 136 13.50 18.00 2.51
C ALA A 136 13.93 16.55 2.75
N ILE A 137 14.01 16.10 4.01
CA ILE A 137 14.36 14.74 4.37
C ILE A 137 13.37 13.72 3.78
N VAL A 138 12.07 14.00 3.86
CA VAL A 138 11.03 13.13 3.29
C VAL A 138 11.15 13.09 1.76
N LEU A 139 11.36 14.25 1.11
CA LEU A 139 11.53 14.34 -0.35
C LEU A 139 12.77 13.56 -0.83
N GLU A 140 13.89 13.64 -0.12
CA GLU A 140 15.10 12.86 -0.42
C GLU A 140 14.86 11.35 -0.30
N ASN A 141 14.16 10.92 0.75
CA ASN A 141 13.79 9.51 0.95
C ASN A 141 12.84 9.01 -0.16
N LEU A 142 11.85 9.81 -0.55
CA LEU A 142 10.94 9.50 -1.67
C LEU A 142 11.71 9.35 -2.98
N LEU A 143 12.63 10.29 -3.27
CA LEU A 143 13.48 10.25 -4.47
C LEU A 143 14.36 8.98 -4.49
N LYS A 144 14.98 8.65 -3.36
CA LYS A 144 15.80 7.44 -3.23
C LYS A 144 14.99 6.18 -3.53
N LEU A 145 13.80 6.07 -2.96
CA LEU A 145 12.90 4.92 -3.17
C LEU A 145 12.42 4.83 -4.62
N ALA A 146 12.04 5.97 -5.22
CA ALA A 146 11.63 6.01 -6.62
C ALA A 146 12.75 5.54 -7.57
N ARG A 147 14.01 5.92 -7.29
CA ARG A 147 15.19 5.43 -8.04
C ARG A 147 15.42 3.93 -7.93
N LEU A 148 14.93 3.30 -6.86
CA LEU A 148 14.95 1.84 -6.67
C LEU A 148 13.78 1.12 -7.35
N GLY A 149 12.92 1.85 -8.09
CA GLY A 149 11.76 1.30 -8.77
C GLY A 149 10.51 1.15 -7.88
N VAL A 150 10.52 1.75 -6.69
CA VAL A 150 9.33 1.80 -5.82
C VAL A 150 8.33 2.79 -6.42
N VAL A 151 7.07 2.40 -6.50
CA VAL A 151 6.00 3.31 -6.88
C VAL A 151 5.67 4.20 -5.70
N VAL A 152 6.00 5.48 -5.81
CA VAL A 152 5.60 6.52 -4.85
C VAL A 152 4.28 7.12 -5.33
N LEU A 153 3.20 6.86 -4.61
CA LEU A 153 1.84 7.26 -4.95
C LEU A 153 1.26 8.07 -3.78
N PRO A 154 1.49 9.40 -3.72
CA PRO A 154 0.95 10.22 -2.65
C PRO A 154 -0.59 10.11 -2.55
N ALA A 155 -1.13 10.15 -1.33
CA ALA A 155 -2.57 10.20 -1.08
C ALA A 155 -3.14 11.57 -1.45
N SER A 156 -3.07 11.91 -2.75
CA SER A 156 -3.43 13.23 -3.32
C SER A 156 -4.49 13.03 -4.40
N PRO A 157 -5.79 13.01 -4.03
CA PRO A 157 -6.87 12.83 -4.99
C PRO A 157 -7.01 14.02 -5.95
N GLY A 158 -7.36 13.73 -7.21
CA GLY A 158 -7.70 14.74 -8.20
C GLY A 158 -9.17 15.14 -8.12
N PHE A 159 -9.49 16.36 -8.55
CA PHE A 159 -10.84 16.93 -8.48
C PHE A 159 -11.56 17.01 -9.83
N TYR A 160 -10.91 16.65 -10.94
CA TYR A 160 -11.46 16.76 -12.29
C TYR A 160 -12.69 15.84 -12.52
N GLY A 161 -12.87 14.80 -11.71
CA GLY A 161 -14.05 13.94 -11.75
C GLY A 161 -15.29 14.52 -11.06
N GLY A 162 -15.21 15.74 -10.50
CA GLY A 162 -16.30 16.39 -9.77
C GLY A 162 -16.75 15.63 -8.53
N PRO A 163 -15.84 15.26 -7.60
CA PRO A 163 -16.18 14.47 -6.43
C PRO A 163 -17.22 15.22 -5.57
N ARG A 164 -18.23 14.49 -5.09
CA ARG A 164 -19.30 15.01 -4.25
C ARG A 164 -19.28 14.45 -2.84
N ARG A 165 -18.60 13.33 -2.64
CA ARG A 165 -18.49 12.61 -1.37
C ARG A 165 -17.03 12.27 -1.09
N ILE A 166 -16.71 11.97 0.16
CA ILE A 166 -15.35 11.54 0.57
C ILE A 166 -14.97 10.25 -0.15
N GLU A 167 -15.93 9.34 -0.32
CA GLU A 167 -15.71 8.07 -1.01
C GLU A 167 -15.20 8.25 -2.45
N ASP A 168 -15.65 9.30 -3.14
CA ASP A 168 -15.20 9.59 -4.50
C ASP A 168 -13.70 9.96 -4.51
N LEU A 169 -13.21 10.67 -3.48
CA LEU A 169 -11.79 10.99 -3.29
C LEU A 169 -10.97 9.75 -2.89
N VAL A 170 -11.55 8.90 -2.06
CA VAL A 170 -10.95 7.62 -1.67
C VAL A 170 -10.81 6.72 -2.89
N ASP A 171 -11.88 6.55 -3.67
CA ASP A 171 -11.90 5.73 -4.87
C ASP A 171 -10.92 6.24 -5.93
N PHE A 172 -10.68 7.55 -6.04
CA PHE A 172 -9.67 8.09 -6.93
C PHE A 172 -8.26 7.55 -6.61
N VAL A 173 -7.84 7.61 -5.36
CA VAL A 173 -6.50 7.13 -4.95
C VAL A 173 -6.42 5.61 -5.06
N VAL A 174 -7.46 4.89 -4.62
CA VAL A 174 -7.50 3.42 -4.66
C VAL A 174 -7.49 2.91 -6.10
N ALA A 175 -8.19 3.57 -7.03
CA ALA A 175 -8.12 3.26 -8.46
C ALA A 175 -6.68 3.32 -8.98
N ARG A 176 -5.93 4.37 -8.61
CA ARG A 176 -4.52 4.49 -9.01
C ARG A 176 -3.63 3.40 -8.41
N ILE A 177 -3.93 2.95 -7.18
CA ILE A 177 -3.23 1.81 -6.57
C ILE A 177 -3.54 0.54 -7.37
N LEU A 178 -4.80 0.26 -7.67
CA LEU A 178 -5.22 -0.92 -8.43
C LEU A 178 -4.60 -0.95 -9.84
N ASP A 179 -4.49 0.21 -10.51
CA ASP A 179 -3.79 0.32 -11.79
C ASP A 179 -2.31 -0.11 -11.67
N GLN A 180 -1.61 0.32 -10.60
CA GLN A 180 -0.22 -0.09 -10.36
C GLN A 180 -0.07 -1.58 -10.04
N LEU A 181 -1.11 -2.20 -9.48
CA LEU A 181 -1.16 -3.63 -9.20
C LEU A 181 -1.56 -4.47 -10.41
N GLY A 182 -1.97 -3.85 -11.52
CA GLY A 182 -2.52 -4.54 -12.69
C GLY A 182 -3.82 -5.28 -12.37
N VAL A 183 -4.66 -4.70 -11.50
CA VAL A 183 -5.98 -5.23 -11.14
C VAL A 183 -7.05 -4.48 -11.90
N GLU A 184 -7.86 -5.20 -12.66
CA GLU A 184 -9.02 -4.62 -13.34
C GLU A 184 -10.05 -4.14 -12.31
N HIS A 185 -10.58 -2.95 -12.54
CA HIS A 185 -11.58 -2.32 -11.67
C HIS A 185 -12.43 -1.29 -12.43
N SER A 186 -13.57 -0.94 -11.85
CA SER A 186 -14.50 0.07 -12.38
C SER A 186 -14.68 1.26 -11.45
N ILE A 187 -13.87 1.39 -10.38
CA ILE A 187 -13.96 2.53 -9.46
C ILE A 187 -13.14 3.73 -9.94
N GLY A 188 -13.49 4.90 -9.44
CA GLY A 188 -12.83 6.16 -9.79
C GLY A 188 -13.19 6.63 -11.19
N VAL A 189 -12.89 7.90 -11.47
CA VAL A 189 -13.10 8.51 -12.77
C VAL A 189 -11.82 8.43 -13.60
N ARG A 190 -11.91 7.92 -14.82
CA ARG A 190 -10.82 7.96 -15.80
C ARG A 190 -10.93 9.21 -16.65
N TRP A 191 -9.84 9.92 -16.81
CA TRP A 191 -9.78 11.07 -17.70
C TRP A 191 -9.81 10.60 -19.17
N THR A 192 -10.83 11.05 -19.91
CA THR A 192 -11.02 10.73 -21.34
C THR A 192 -10.92 11.96 -22.23
N GLY A 193 -10.48 13.10 -21.69
CA GLY A 193 -10.46 14.38 -22.35
C GLY A 193 -11.47 15.38 -21.75
N PRO A 194 -11.45 16.66 -22.17
CA PRO A 194 -12.48 17.61 -21.79
C PRO A 194 -13.84 17.18 -22.34
N PRO A 195 -14.96 17.47 -21.67
CA PRO A 195 -16.29 17.26 -22.24
C PRO A 195 -16.41 18.05 -23.54
N GLU A 196 -17.03 17.43 -24.55
CA GLU A 196 -17.38 18.10 -25.82
C GLU A 196 -18.39 19.20 -25.62
#